data_1371dec8fddb49d7b6b4ea6136e45670
#
_entry.id   1371dec8fddb49d7b6b4ea6136e45670
#
_cell.length_a   1.000
_cell.length_b   1.000
_cell.length_c   1.000
_cell.angle_alpha   90.00
_cell.angle_beta   90.00
_cell.angle_gamma   90.00
#
_symmetry.space_group_name_H-M   'P 1'
#
loop_
_entity.id
_entity.type
_entity.pdbx_description
1 polymer ?
#
loop_
_entity_poly.entity_id
_entity_poly.type
_entity_poly.pdbx_seq_one_letter_code
_entity_poly.pdbx_strand_id
1 'polypeptide(L)'
;MPRTAKSQISFADWELLQQGLTLEPLLQAISDFLDDQKQMIEAVRRDLQRGLKKPGTGRNGLTPPQVLRAFILMRVKNWHYRELRERIADGYTLRQFTTFYCQAVPKHHAFHRAFIRLTPKTLKAVNELVVQAAVKLRLEDGNRLRVDTTVVQSDIHHPSDNTLLWDVVRVVTRLVGRLKEAVQQRFRGFRNRTRAARRRMQEIQRLTPKERHERQTKKYRELIGVTEEVVNSARKVVKQTRKARGKNVVADMTTSALRKEIGHYCELGDRVINQARRRVLEGEQVPNAEKIYSIFEPHTDLIKRGKVQTPVEFGHKVFLAESAQGLIT
;
A
#
# COMPACT_ATOMS: atom_id res chain seq x y z
N MET A 1 1.84 5.93 23.43
CA MET A 1 1.23 7.01 22.69
C MET A 1 1.70 8.35 23.17
N PRO A 2 1.78 9.29 22.25
CA PRO A 2 2.33 10.58 22.57
C PRO A 2 1.31 11.47 23.25
N ARG A 3 1.73 12.09 24.34
CA ARG A 3 1.14 13.33 24.80
C ARG A 3 1.16 14.30 23.62
N THR A 4 0.04 14.96 23.33
CA THR A 4 0.03 16.16 22.49
C THR A 4 0.95 17.16 23.20
N ALA A 5 2.16 17.35 22.67
CA ALA A 5 3.01 18.43 23.12
C ALA A 5 2.22 19.73 22.89
N LYS A 6 1.99 20.50 23.92
CA LYS A 6 1.54 21.88 23.77
C LYS A 6 2.61 22.56 22.93
N SER A 7 2.27 23.02 21.75
CA SER A 7 3.18 23.79 20.90
C SER A 7 3.38 25.15 21.53
N GLN A 8 4.31 25.23 22.46
CA GLN A 8 4.78 26.51 22.97
C GLN A 8 5.79 27.03 21.99
N ILE A 9 5.50 28.16 21.36
CA ILE A 9 6.44 28.86 20.47
C ILE A 9 7.61 29.26 21.33
N SER A 10 8.84 28.85 20.97
CA SER A 10 10.02 29.27 21.69
C SER A 10 10.37 30.73 21.35
N PHE A 11 11.14 31.40 22.20
CA PHE A 11 11.60 32.76 21.95
C PHE A 11 12.38 32.88 20.62
N ALA A 12 13.16 31.84 20.29
CA ALA A 12 13.88 31.75 19.01
C ALA A 12 12.94 31.64 17.80
N ASP A 13 11.81 30.94 17.92
CA ASP A 13 10.79 30.89 16.87
C ASP A 13 10.14 32.26 16.64
N TRP A 14 9.94 33.01 17.71
CA TRP A 14 9.37 34.35 17.65
C TRP A 14 10.32 35.35 16.98
N GLU A 15 11.60 35.27 17.27
CA GLU A 15 12.66 36.09 16.67
C GLU A 15 12.83 35.81 15.17
N LEU A 16 12.74 34.53 14.75
CA LEU A 16 12.73 34.12 13.33
C LEU A 16 11.47 34.56 12.59
N LEU A 17 10.31 34.58 13.25
CA LEU A 17 9.07 35.13 12.66
C LEU A 17 9.19 36.62 12.36
N GLN A 18 9.95 37.37 13.15
CA GLN A 18 10.20 38.82 12.91
C GLN A 18 11.15 39.08 11.72
N GLN A 19 11.93 38.09 11.27
CA GLN A 19 12.85 38.24 10.13
C GLN A 19 12.17 38.22 8.77
N GLY A 20 10.82 38.23 8.69
CA GLY A 20 10.08 38.39 7.44
C GLY A 20 10.11 37.17 6.49
N LEU A 21 10.47 35.99 7.00
CA LEU A 21 10.37 34.75 6.22
C LEU A 21 8.90 34.35 6.04
N THR A 22 8.33 34.76 4.91
CA THR A 22 6.94 34.44 4.56
C THR A 22 6.82 33.07 3.89
N LEU A 23 5.71 32.39 4.15
CA LEU A 23 5.33 31.21 3.42
C LEU A 23 5.09 31.53 1.93
N GLU A 24 5.35 30.57 1.08
CA GLU A 24 4.88 30.63 -0.32
C GLU A 24 3.37 30.89 -0.34
N PRO A 25 2.83 31.77 -1.22
CA PRO A 25 1.43 32.20 -1.20
C PRO A 25 0.41 31.05 -1.16
N LEU A 26 0.66 29.98 -1.92
CA LEU A 26 -0.18 28.80 -1.90
C LEU A 26 -0.19 28.11 -0.52
N LEU A 27 0.98 27.94 0.08
CA LEU A 27 1.07 27.31 1.41
C LEU A 27 0.50 28.22 2.51
N GLN A 28 0.59 29.54 2.35
CA GLN A 28 -0.06 30.48 3.27
C GLN A 28 -1.58 30.32 3.19
N ALA A 29 -2.17 30.35 2.00
CA ALA A 29 -3.61 30.18 1.83
C ALA A 29 -4.11 28.83 2.39
N ILE A 30 -3.35 27.75 2.18
CA ILE A 30 -3.67 26.44 2.76
C ILE A 30 -3.55 26.49 4.29
N SER A 31 -2.54 27.18 4.85
CA SER A 31 -2.38 27.32 6.30
C SER A 31 -3.55 28.04 6.92
N ASP A 32 -3.93 29.18 6.37
CA ASP A 32 -5.05 29.99 6.86
C ASP A 32 -6.36 29.20 6.83
N PHE A 33 -6.61 28.50 5.72
CA PHE A 33 -7.77 27.61 5.61
C PHE A 33 -7.78 26.52 6.67
N LEU A 34 -6.65 25.83 6.91
CA LEU A 34 -6.55 24.73 7.88
C LEU A 34 -6.69 25.21 9.33
N ASP A 35 -6.28 26.43 9.64
CA ASP A 35 -6.39 26.99 10.98
C ASP A 35 -7.85 27.23 11.38
N ASP A 36 -8.71 27.53 10.42
CA ASP A 36 -10.16 27.68 10.63
C ASP A 36 -10.90 26.32 10.72
N GLN A 37 -10.31 25.23 10.18
CA GLN A 37 -10.97 23.93 10.06
C GLN A 37 -10.60 22.96 11.19
N LYS A 38 -10.99 23.31 12.44
CA LYS A 38 -10.74 22.46 13.63
C LYS A 38 -11.30 21.03 13.49
N GLN A 39 -12.37 20.86 12.70
CA GLN A 39 -13.01 19.56 12.47
C GLN A 39 -12.11 18.59 11.71
N MET A 40 -11.28 19.07 10.78
CA MET A 40 -10.30 18.23 10.06
C MET A 40 -9.23 17.68 11.02
N ILE A 41 -8.72 18.54 11.90
CA ILE A 41 -7.72 18.16 12.89
C ILE A 41 -8.30 17.11 13.87
N GLU A 42 -9.57 17.28 14.26
CA GLU A 42 -10.23 16.32 15.16
C GLU A 42 -10.50 14.97 14.50
N ALA A 43 -10.83 14.96 13.20
CA ALA A 43 -10.97 13.71 12.43
C ALA A 43 -9.63 12.95 12.36
N VAL A 44 -8.53 13.65 12.07
CA VAL A 44 -7.18 13.07 12.09
C VAL A 44 -6.80 12.57 13.49
N ARG A 45 -7.13 13.32 14.55
CA ARG A 45 -6.90 12.92 15.94
C ARG A 45 -7.55 11.57 16.25
N ARG A 46 -8.82 11.40 15.89
CA ARG A 46 -9.57 10.14 16.09
C ARG A 46 -8.88 8.96 15.41
N ASP A 47 -8.40 9.14 14.18
CA ASP A 47 -7.69 8.10 13.46
C ASP A 47 -6.35 7.74 14.11
N LEU A 48 -5.58 8.73 14.53
CA LEU A 48 -4.31 8.51 15.23
C LEU A 48 -4.51 7.81 16.59
N GLN A 49 -5.64 8.01 17.24
CA GLN A 49 -5.97 7.43 18.54
C GLN A 49 -6.66 6.06 18.42
N ARG A 50 -7.08 5.66 17.22
CA ARG A 50 -7.81 4.40 16.99
C ARG A 50 -7.05 3.19 17.51
N GLY A 51 -7.74 2.37 18.33
CA GLY A 51 -7.20 1.13 18.89
C GLY A 51 -6.27 1.31 20.10
N LEU A 52 -6.19 2.49 20.67
CA LEU A 52 -5.32 2.77 21.81
C LEU A 52 -6.09 2.80 23.11
N LYS A 53 -5.65 2.00 24.08
CA LYS A 53 -6.30 1.91 25.40
C LYS A 53 -6.12 3.19 26.24
N LYS A 54 -4.96 3.86 26.13
CA LYS A 54 -4.62 5.10 26.89
C LYS A 54 -3.93 6.10 25.96
N PRO A 55 -4.66 6.93 25.21
CA PRO A 55 -4.10 7.84 24.21
C PRO A 55 -3.11 8.89 24.72
N GLY A 56 -3.12 9.20 26.01
CA GLY A 56 -2.27 10.22 26.62
C GLY A 56 -0.96 9.69 27.23
N THR A 57 -0.65 8.41 27.10
CA THR A 57 0.53 7.80 27.71
C THR A 57 1.52 7.29 26.65
N GLY A 58 2.81 7.38 26.91
CA GLY A 58 3.86 6.86 26.05
C GLY A 58 4.74 7.96 25.41
N ARG A 59 5.56 7.54 24.42
CA ARG A 59 6.46 8.44 23.70
C ARG A 59 5.68 9.41 22.81
N ASN A 60 6.11 10.69 22.78
CA ASN A 60 5.50 11.69 21.90
C ASN A 60 5.65 11.29 20.42
N GLY A 61 4.53 11.21 19.70
CA GLY A 61 4.49 11.04 18.23
C GLY A 61 4.14 12.34 17.53
N LEU A 62 3.86 12.23 16.24
CA LEU A 62 3.37 13.37 15.45
C LEU A 62 2.01 13.83 15.97
N THR A 63 1.84 15.14 16.12
CA THR A 63 0.54 15.74 16.48
C THR A 63 -0.43 15.70 15.30
N PRO A 64 -1.75 15.75 15.52
CA PRO A 64 -2.73 15.78 14.42
C PRO A 64 -2.50 16.91 13.41
N PRO A 65 -2.18 18.15 13.81
CA PRO A 65 -1.82 19.21 12.86
C PRO A 65 -0.57 18.88 12.06
N GLN A 66 0.50 18.35 12.68
CA GLN A 66 1.72 17.93 11.98
C GLN A 66 1.42 16.86 10.94
N VAL A 67 0.57 15.88 11.26
CA VAL A 67 0.21 14.81 10.33
C VAL A 67 -0.59 15.36 9.15
N LEU A 68 -1.64 16.14 9.40
CA LEU A 68 -2.49 16.68 8.34
C LEU A 68 -1.70 17.59 7.39
N ARG A 69 -0.97 18.56 7.95
CA ARG A 69 -0.21 19.54 7.17
C ARG A 69 0.95 18.91 6.40
N ALA A 70 1.68 17.95 7.00
CA ALA A 70 2.73 17.21 6.31
C ALA A 70 2.17 16.31 5.21
N PHE A 71 0.98 15.71 5.41
CA PHE A 71 0.30 14.93 4.39
C PHE A 71 -0.10 15.80 3.19
N ILE A 72 -0.71 16.95 3.43
CA ILE A 72 -1.08 17.92 2.39
C ILE A 72 0.17 18.41 1.66
N LEU A 73 1.21 18.83 2.38
CA LEU A 73 2.47 19.29 1.80
C LEU A 73 3.08 18.24 0.88
N MET A 74 3.11 16.99 1.32
CA MET A 74 3.62 15.87 0.52
C MET A 74 2.86 15.73 -0.81
N ARG A 75 1.54 15.91 -0.79
CA ARG A 75 0.69 15.80 -1.99
C ARG A 75 0.81 17.00 -2.90
N VAL A 76 0.77 18.21 -2.35
CA VAL A 76 0.88 19.46 -3.12
C VAL A 76 2.23 19.56 -3.86
N LYS A 77 3.31 19.15 -3.21
CA LYS A 77 4.66 19.19 -3.78
C LYS A 77 5.06 17.90 -4.50
N ASN A 78 4.22 16.87 -4.49
CA ASN A 78 4.47 15.54 -5.07
C ASN A 78 5.78 14.90 -4.58
N TRP A 79 6.06 15.05 -3.27
CA TRP A 79 7.26 14.49 -2.66
C TRP A 79 7.03 13.06 -2.14
N HIS A 80 8.10 12.29 -2.08
CA HIS A 80 8.10 11.02 -1.35
C HIS A 80 8.53 11.21 0.11
N TYR A 81 8.32 10.21 0.97
CA TYR A 81 8.52 10.32 2.43
C TYR A 81 9.92 10.78 2.87
N ARG A 82 10.99 10.40 2.16
CA ARG A 82 12.36 10.81 2.49
C ARG A 82 12.56 12.28 2.17
N GLU A 83 12.15 12.68 0.99
CA GLU A 83 12.24 14.08 0.55
C GLU A 83 11.39 14.98 1.43
N LEU A 84 10.13 14.61 1.72
CA LEU A 84 9.28 15.35 2.68
C LEU A 84 10.02 15.61 4.00
N ARG A 85 10.63 14.57 4.57
CA ARG A 85 11.38 14.70 5.82
C ARG A 85 12.57 15.63 5.69
N GLU A 86 13.37 15.52 4.64
CA GLU A 86 14.54 16.36 4.39
C GLU A 86 14.14 17.81 4.20
N ARG A 87 13.17 18.09 3.33
CA ARG A 87 12.67 19.43 3.08
C ARG A 87 12.09 20.12 4.32
N ILE A 88 11.33 19.39 5.14
CA ILE A 88 10.84 19.93 6.42
C ILE A 88 12.00 20.15 7.39
N ALA A 89 13.01 19.27 7.44
CA ALA A 89 14.13 19.42 8.37
C ALA A 89 14.99 20.67 8.04
N ASP A 90 15.21 20.92 6.77
CA ASP A 90 16.12 21.97 6.27
C ASP A 90 15.41 23.30 6.00
N GLY A 91 14.08 23.28 5.74
CA GLY A 91 13.30 24.45 5.39
C GLY A 91 12.57 25.08 6.57
N TYR A 92 12.96 26.29 6.97
CA TYR A 92 12.31 27.00 8.08
C TYR A 92 10.81 27.22 7.83
N THR A 93 10.44 27.76 6.67
CA THR A 93 9.04 28.02 6.29
C THR A 93 8.20 26.76 6.24
N LEU A 94 8.78 25.63 5.82
CA LEU A 94 8.11 24.33 5.80
C LEU A 94 7.92 23.77 7.22
N ARG A 95 8.85 24.02 8.15
CA ARG A 95 8.69 23.70 9.57
C ARG A 95 7.55 24.51 10.19
N GLN A 96 7.45 25.79 9.84
CA GLN A 96 6.36 26.65 10.25
C GLN A 96 5.02 26.13 9.71
N PHE A 97 4.91 25.90 8.41
CA PHE A 97 3.71 25.35 7.78
C PHE A 97 3.26 24.04 8.44
N THR A 98 4.20 23.11 8.71
CA THR A 98 3.93 21.82 9.29
C THR A 98 3.86 21.82 10.83
N THR A 99 3.94 22.97 11.47
CA THR A 99 3.89 23.16 12.93
C THR A 99 4.97 22.39 13.70
N PHE A 100 6.11 22.12 13.06
CA PHE A 100 7.28 21.55 13.77
C PHE A 100 8.06 22.61 14.55
N TYR A 101 8.12 23.82 14.01
CA TYR A 101 8.91 24.91 14.58
C TYR A 101 10.35 24.45 14.92
N CYS A 102 10.82 24.64 16.13
CA CYS A 102 12.11 24.16 16.61
C CYS A 102 12.15 22.69 17.03
N GLN A 103 11.00 21.97 16.98
CA GLN A 103 10.97 20.56 17.36
C GLN A 103 11.75 19.68 16.38
N ALA A 104 12.36 18.59 16.87
CA ALA A 104 13.07 17.65 16.03
C ALA A 104 12.12 16.97 15.02
N VAL A 105 12.47 17.03 13.74
CA VAL A 105 11.71 16.35 12.67
C VAL A 105 12.07 14.86 12.69
N PRO A 106 11.09 13.96 12.89
CA PRO A 106 11.35 12.54 12.99
C PRO A 106 11.78 11.94 11.64
N LYS A 107 12.28 10.71 11.66
CA LYS A 107 12.66 9.98 10.43
C LYS A 107 11.44 9.72 9.54
N HIS A 108 11.65 9.59 8.23
CA HIS A 108 10.61 9.43 7.20
C HIS A 108 9.57 8.34 7.49
N HIS A 109 9.96 7.23 8.12
CA HIS A 109 9.02 6.16 8.48
C HIS A 109 8.03 6.53 9.60
N ALA A 110 8.26 7.62 10.33
CA ALA A 110 7.27 8.12 11.29
C ALA A 110 6.08 8.76 10.55
N PHE A 111 6.36 9.52 9.48
CA PHE A 111 5.32 10.05 8.58
C PHE A 111 4.52 8.91 7.93
N HIS A 112 5.21 7.92 7.36
CA HIS A 112 4.55 6.76 6.77
C HIS A 112 3.61 6.07 7.77
N ARG A 113 4.09 5.76 8.98
CA ARG A 113 3.24 5.14 10.02
C ARG A 113 2.04 5.99 10.44
N ALA A 114 2.17 7.32 10.42
CA ALA A 114 1.07 8.21 10.74
C ALA A 114 0.05 8.28 9.59
N PHE A 115 0.53 8.38 8.35
CA PHE A 115 -0.33 8.53 7.18
C PHE A 115 -1.17 7.27 6.88
N ILE A 116 -0.61 6.07 7.06
CA ILE A 116 -1.38 4.81 6.92
C ILE A 116 -2.48 4.62 7.98
N ARG A 117 -2.48 5.43 9.05
CA ARG A 117 -3.56 5.43 10.04
C ARG A 117 -4.76 6.25 9.58
N LEU A 118 -4.58 7.20 8.66
CA LEU A 118 -5.69 7.97 8.09
C LEU A 118 -6.62 7.04 7.34
N THR A 119 -7.90 7.08 7.68
CA THR A 119 -8.90 6.22 7.05
C THR A 119 -9.48 6.87 5.79
N PRO A 120 -9.97 6.08 4.83
CA PRO A 120 -10.73 6.61 3.70
C PRO A 120 -11.90 7.48 4.14
N LYS A 121 -12.56 7.14 5.26
CA LYS A 121 -13.64 7.93 5.84
C LYS A 121 -13.17 9.33 6.26
N THR A 122 -12.01 9.43 6.90
CA THR A 122 -11.42 10.72 7.30
C THR A 122 -11.00 11.53 6.09
N LEU A 123 -10.37 10.90 5.08
CA LEU A 123 -9.98 11.59 3.85
C LEU A 123 -11.21 12.09 3.08
N LYS A 124 -12.27 11.30 3.01
CA LYS A 124 -13.55 11.72 2.43
C LYS A 124 -14.15 12.92 3.18
N ALA A 125 -14.21 12.86 4.51
CA ALA A 125 -14.71 13.97 5.32
C ALA A 125 -13.87 15.25 5.14
N VAL A 126 -12.55 15.13 5.02
CA VAL A 126 -11.68 16.29 4.71
C VAL A 126 -12.03 16.87 3.33
N ASN A 127 -12.22 16.04 2.31
CA ASN A 127 -12.62 16.49 0.97
C ASN A 127 -14.00 17.17 1.01
N GLU A 128 -14.96 16.59 1.69
CA GLU A 128 -16.31 17.19 1.86
C GLU A 128 -16.25 18.60 2.49
N LEU A 129 -15.38 18.78 3.50
CA LEU A 129 -15.19 20.10 4.12
C LEU A 129 -14.54 21.10 3.16
N VAL A 130 -13.63 20.68 2.32
CA VAL A 130 -13.04 21.53 1.26
C VAL A 130 -14.11 21.95 0.26
N VAL A 131 -14.93 21.02 -0.22
CA VAL A 131 -16.03 21.30 -1.17
C VAL A 131 -17.03 22.26 -0.55
N GLN A 132 -17.46 22.01 0.70
CA GLN A 132 -18.40 22.88 1.42
C GLN A 132 -17.84 24.30 1.59
N ALA A 133 -16.56 24.43 1.90
CA ALA A 133 -15.91 25.73 2.01
C ALA A 133 -15.88 26.46 0.67
N ALA A 134 -15.59 25.77 -0.43
CA ALA A 134 -15.60 26.35 -1.77
C ALA A 134 -16.99 26.84 -2.17
N VAL A 135 -18.05 26.08 -1.87
CA VAL A 135 -19.44 26.50 -2.10
C VAL A 135 -19.79 27.71 -1.25
N LYS A 136 -19.44 27.72 0.04
CA LYS A 136 -19.69 28.84 0.95
C LYS A 136 -19.00 30.12 0.49
N LEU A 137 -17.78 30.00 -0.04
CA LEU A 137 -17.01 31.13 -0.60
C LEU A 137 -17.44 31.52 -2.03
N ARG A 138 -18.47 30.86 -2.58
CA ARG A 138 -18.95 31.05 -3.96
C ARG A 138 -17.86 30.82 -5.04
N LEU A 139 -16.88 30.01 -4.73
CA LEU A 139 -15.85 29.55 -5.69
C LEU A 139 -16.39 28.39 -6.53
N GLU A 140 -17.45 27.73 -6.07
CA GLU A 140 -18.11 26.60 -6.71
C GLU A 140 -19.63 26.75 -6.55
N ASP A 141 -20.40 26.49 -7.61
CA ASP A 141 -21.87 26.55 -7.60
C ASP A 141 -22.53 25.18 -7.79
N GLY A 142 -21.75 24.15 -8.16
CA GLY A 142 -22.24 22.78 -8.37
C GLY A 142 -23.12 22.60 -9.63
N ASN A 143 -23.27 23.61 -10.45
CA ASN A 143 -24.20 23.57 -11.60
C ASN A 143 -23.67 22.76 -12.78
N ARG A 144 -22.37 22.52 -12.85
CA ARG A 144 -21.72 21.75 -13.91
C ARG A 144 -20.79 20.73 -13.33
N LEU A 145 -21.05 19.46 -13.61
CA LEU A 145 -20.22 18.34 -13.23
C LEU A 145 -19.73 17.61 -14.48
N ARG A 146 -18.45 17.38 -14.56
CA ARG A 146 -17.83 16.46 -15.51
C ARG A 146 -17.56 15.14 -14.80
N VAL A 147 -18.14 14.07 -15.33
CA VAL A 147 -17.87 12.71 -14.82
C VAL A 147 -16.98 11.99 -15.81
N ASP A 148 -15.85 11.51 -15.37
CA ASP A 148 -14.92 10.74 -16.18
C ASP A 148 -14.38 9.53 -15.41
N THR A 149 -13.86 8.57 -16.13
CA THR A 149 -13.20 7.40 -15.56
C THR A 149 -11.70 7.51 -15.73
N THR A 150 -10.99 7.36 -14.65
CA THR A 150 -9.53 7.20 -14.70
C THR A 150 -9.12 5.82 -14.22
N VAL A 151 -7.88 5.43 -14.53
CA VAL A 151 -7.28 4.19 -14.01
C VAL A 151 -6.30 4.54 -12.91
N VAL A 152 -6.55 4.00 -11.72
CA VAL A 152 -5.56 3.96 -10.65
C VAL A 152 -4.77 2.67 -10.84
N GLN A 153 -3.51 2.80 -11.24
CA GLN A 153 -2.63 1.65 -11.47
C GLN A 153 -2.27 0.96 -10.16
N SER A 154 -2.31 -0.38 -10.18
CA SER A 154 -1.76 -1.21 -9.11
C SER A 154 -0.23 -1.28 -9.21
N ASP A 155 0.46 -1.25 -8.07
CA ASP A 155 1.92 -1.41 -8.00
C ASP A 155 2.29 -2.91 -8.12
N ILE A 156 2.14 -3.44 -9.33
CA ILE A 156 2.47 -4.84 -9.65
C ILE A 156 3.51 -4.90 -10.76
N HIS A 157 4.38 -5.92 -10.72
CA HIS A 157 5.23 -6.21 -11.88
C HIS A 157 4.37 -6.70 -13.05
N HIS A 158 4.88 -6.56 -14.29
CA HIS A 158 4.17 -7.03 -15.48
C HIS A 158 3.77 -8.51 -15.33
N PRO A 159 2.47 -8.84 -15.32
CA PRO A 159 1.99 -10.18 -15.01
C PRO A 159 2.26 -11.16 -16.14
N SER A 160 2.90 -12.25 -15.80
CA SER A 160 3.03 -13.43 -16.66
C SER A 160 2.84 -14.70 -15.82
N ASP A 161 2.29 -15.76 -16.41
CA ASP A 161 1.99 -16.98 -15.65
C ASP A 161 3.24 -17.58 -14.98
N ASN A 162 4.40 -17.49 -15.63
CA ASN A 162 5.65 -17.99 -15.04
C ASN A 162 6.13 -17.16 -13.85
N THR A 163 5.93 -15.82 -13.86
CA THR A 163 6.26 -14.96 -12.71
C THR A 163 5.29 -15.18 -11.57
N LEU A 164 4.00 -15.33 -11.85
CA LEU A 164 2.99 -15.64 -10.83
C LEU A 164 3.25 -16.99 -10.14
N LEU A 165 3.55 -18.04 -10.90
CA LEU A 165 3.94 -19.36 -10.35
C LEU A 165 5.20 -19.24 -9.46
N TRP A 166 6.19 -18.47 -9.88
CA TRP A 166 7.39 -18.20 -9.07
C TRP A 166 7.05 -17.46 -7.78
N ASP A 167 6.19 -16.45 -7.84
CA ASP A 167 5.78 -15.69 -6.66
C ASP A 167 5.06 -16.56 -5.64
N VAL A 168 4.17 -17.45 -6.08
CA VAL A 168 3.54 -18.45 -5.19
C VAL A 168 4.60 -19.27 -4.46
N VAL A 169 5.56 -19.85 -5.17
CA VAL A 169 6.62 -20.68 -4.57
C VAL A 169 7.45 -19.87 -3.58
N ARG A 170 7.83 -18.65 -3.94
CA ARG A 170 8.65 -17.74 -3.11
C ARG A 170 7.93 -17.36 -1.82
N VAL A 171 6.67 -16.94 -1.92
CA VAL A 171 5.89 -16.46 -0.77
C VAL A 171 5.54 -17.60 0.16
N VAL A 172 5.00 -18.69 -0.36
CA VAL A 172 4.62 -19.86 0.45
C VAL A 172 5.84 -20.43 1.17
N THR A 173 6.99 -20.57 0.50
CA THR A 173 8.22 -21.05 1.13
C THR A 173 8.70 -20.13 2.26
N ARG A 174 8.63 -18.81 2.07
CA ARG A 174 9.00 -17.84 3.10
C ARG A 174 8.08 -17.92 4.32
N LEU A 175 6.77 -18.03 4.10
CA LEU A 175 5.79 -18.12 5.18
C LEU A 175 5.93 -19.42 5.97
N VAL A 176 6.16 -20.56 5.30
CA VAL A 176 6.45 -21.83 5.96
C VAL A 176 7.74 -21.75 6.78
N GLY A 177 8.77 -21.03 6.29
CA GLY A 177 10.00 -20.76 7.05
C GLY A 177 9.70 -20.00 8.35
N ARG A 178 8.93 -18.89 8.27
CA ARG A 178 8.49 -18.12 9.43
C ARG A 178 7.64 -18.94 10.41
N LEU A 179 6.74 -19.78 9.89
CA LEU A 179 5.94 -20.67 10.73
C LEU A 179 6.82 -21.66 11.48
N LYS A 180 7.85 -22.22 10.82
CA LYS A 180 8.83 -23.12 11.44
C LYS A 180 9.57 -22.46 12.61
N GLU A 181 10.00 -21.22 12.43
CA GLU A 181 10.68 -20.46 13.48
C GLU A 181 9.73 -20.16 14.66
N ALA A 182 8.48 -19.77 14.37
CA ALA A 182 7.50 -19.43 15.39
C ALA A 182 7.06 -20.64 16.24
N VAL A 183 6.93 -21.82 15.64
CA VAL A 183 6.49 -23.05 16.34
C VAL A 183 7.67 -23.82 16.94
N GLN A 184 8.91 -23.50 16.55
CA GLN A 184 10.13 -24.22 16.96
C GLN A 184 10.09 -25.76 16.75
N GLN A 185 9.27 -26.20 15.79
CA GLN A 185 9.15 -27.59 15.40
C GLN A 185 9.84 -27.87 14.07
N ARG A 186 10.46 -29.05 13.96
CA ARG A 186 10.95 -29.54 12.66
C ARG A 186 9.79 -30.18 11.92
N PHE A 187 9.39 -29.58 10.79
CA PHE A 187 8.40 -30.21 9.90
C PHE A 187 9.09 -31.21 8.99
N ARG A 188 8.46 -32.38 8.86
CA ARG A 188 8.87 -33.36 7.85
C ARG A 188 8.07 -33.11 6.56
N GLY A 189 8.72 -33.28 5.41
CA GLY A 189 8.05 -33.27 4.11
C GLY A 189 7.92 -31.93 3.41
N PHE A 190 8.42 -30.82 3.96
CA PHE A 190 8.52 -29.56 3.23
C PHE A 190 9.93 -29.34 2.71
N ARG A 191 10.06 -29.23 1.38
CA ARG A 191 11.31 -28.96 0.68
C ARG A 191 11.30 -27.58 0.06
N ASN A 192 12.33 -26.80 0.30
CA ASN A 192 12.50 -25.51 -0.35
C ASN A 192 12.82 -25.69 -1.85
N ARG A 193 11.90 -25.29 -2.72
CA ARG A 193 12.00 -25.39 -4.17
C ARG A 193 12.23 -24.04 -4.86
N THR A 194 12.50 -22.99 -4.13
CA THR A 194 12.62 -21.63 -4.69
C THR A 194 13.69 -21.54 -5.79
N ARG A 195 14.86 -22.18 -5.61
CA ARG A 195 15.92 -22.19 -6.63
C ARG A 195 15.47 -22.92 -7.92
N ALA A 196 14.79 -24.04 -7.79
CA ALA A 196 14.28 -24.80 -8.94
C ALA A 196 13.23 -24.01 -9.70
N ALA A 197 12.24 -23.44 -9.00
CA ALA A 197 11.19 -22.63 -9.61
C ALA A 197 11.75 -21.37 -10.30
N ARG A 198 12.69 -20.66 -9.64
CA ARG A 198 13.34 -19.48 -10.23
C ARG A 198 14.06 -19.81 -11.53
N ARG A 199 14.80 -20.93 -11.54
CA ARG A 199 15.49 -21.38 -12.75
C ARG A 199 14.50 -21.65 -13.89
N ARG A 200 13.40 -22.37 -13.63
CA ARG A 200 12.37 -22.65 -14.66
C ARG A 200 11.70 -21.36 -15.16
N MET A 201 11.37 -20.46 -14.27
CA MET A 201 10.81 -19.16 -14.63
C MET A 201 11.76 -18.39 -15.57
N GLN A 202 13.06 -18.33 -15.24
CA GLN A 202 14.06 -17.66 -16.07
C GLN A 202 14.29 -18.37 -17.41
N GLU A 203 14.29 -19.71 -17.44
CA GLU A 203 14.38 -20.49 -18.68
C GLU A 203 13.22 -20.15 -19.61
N ILE A 204 11.99 -20.05 -19.08
CA ILE A 204 10.80 -19.65 -19.86
C ILE A 204 10.95 -18.22 -20.43
N GLN A 205 11.44 -17.29 -19.63
CA GLN A 205 11.62 -15.90 -20.06
C GLN A 205 12.65 -15.73 -21.17
N ARG A 206 13.66 -16.59 -21.20
CA ARG A 206 14.76 -16.55 -22.17
C ARG A 206 14.48 -17.29 -23.47
N LEU A 207 13.35 -18.00 -23.58
CA LEU A 207 13.00 -18.70 -24.81
C LEU A 207 12.80 -17.71 -25.97
N THR A 208 13.48 -17.96 -27.08
CA THR A 208 13.24 -17.25 -28.34
C THR A 208 11.87 -17.59 -28.93
N PRO A 209 11.30 -16.78 -29.83
CA PRO A 209 10.01 -17.08 -30.44
C PRO A 209 9.92 -18.47 -31.09
N LYS A 210 11.01 -18.92 -31.72
CA LYS A 210 11.10 -20.26 -32.34
C LYS A 210 11.10 -21.38 -31.30
N GLU A 211 11.89 -21.24 -30.22
CA GLU A 211 11.97 -22.23 -29.14
C GLU A 211 10.70 -22.26 -28.28
N ARG A 212 9.94 -21.15 -28.21
CA ARG A 212 8.66 -21.10 -27.48
C ARG A 212 7.69 -22.14 -28.01
N HIS A 213 7.58 -22.29 -29.33
CA HIS A 213 6.65 -23.25 -29.91
C HIS A 213 6.96 -24.70 -29.47
N GLU A 214 8.23 -25.08 -29.35
CA GLU A 214 8.63 -26.45 -29.06
C GLU A 214 8.82 -26.73 -27.57
N ARG A 215 9.37 -25.79 -26.82
CA ARG A 215 9.87 -26.02 -25.45
C ARG A 215 9.06 -25.39 -24.34
N GLN A 216 8.21 -24.40 -24.66
CA GLN A 216 7.48 -23.65 -23.66
C GLN A 216 6.55 -24.54 -22.82
N THR A 217 5.76 -25.36 -23.45
CA THR A 217 4.81 -26.28 -22.78
C THR A 217 5.52 -27.22 -21.80
N LYS A 218 6.67 -27.78 -22.19
CA LYS A 218 7.45 -28.65 -21.31
C LYS A 218 7.94 -27.89 -20.06
N LYS A 219 8.50 -26.70 -20.25
CA LYS A 219 9.04 -25.87 -19.15
C LYS A 219 7.95 -25.39 -18.20
N TYR A 220 6.76 -25.00 -18.73
CA TYR A 220 5.61 -24.67 -17.90
C TYR A 220 5.12 -25.89 -17.10
N ARG A 221 5.03 -27.08 -17.70
CA ARG A 221 4.66 -28.31 -16.99
C ARG A 221 5.60 -28.58 -15.80
N GLU A 222 6.91 -28.41 -16.00
CA GLU A 222 7.90 -28.56 -14.93
C GLU A 222 7.70 -27.50 -13.81
N LEU A 223 7.44 -26.22 -14.18
CA LEU A 223 7.23 -25.15 -13.20
C LEU A 223 5.92 -25.31 -12.43
N ILE A 224 4.84 -25.69 -13.11
CA ILE A 224 3.56 -26.00 -12.51
C ILE A 224 3.73 -27.15 -11.50
N GLY A 225 4.39 -28.24 -11.87
CA GLY A 225 4.63 -29.38 -10.96
C GLY A 225 5.42 -28.98 -9.71
N VAL A 226 6.45 -28.13 -9.85
CA VAL A 226 7.19 -27.59 -8.69
C VAL A 226 6.29 -26.75 -7.79
N THR A 227 5.39 -25.93 -8.38
CA THR A 227 4.48 -25.06 -7.63
C THR A 227 3.43 -25.92 -6.87
N GLU A 228 2.87 -26.93 -7.51
CA GLU A 228 1.95 -27.90 -6.89
C GLU A 228 2.59 -28.65 -5.71
N GLU A 229 3.83 -29.11 -5.89
CA GLU A 229 4.59 -29.77 -4.81
C GLU A 229 4.70 -28.85 -3.58
N VAL A 230 5.04 -27.57 -3.80
CA VAL A 230 5.20 -26.58 -2.71
C VAL A 230 3.87 -26.27 -2.03
N VAL A 231 2.80 -26.03 -2.79
CA VAL A 231 1.45 -25.74 -2.26
C VAL A 231 0.94 -26.92 -1.45
N ASN A 232 1.02 -28.14 -1.98
CA ASN A 232 0.56 -29.35 -1.30
C ASN A 232 1.37 -29.64 -0.03
N SER A 233 2.69 -29.45 -0.08
CA SER A 233 3.56 -29.62 1.09
C SER A 233 3.27 -28.57 2.16
N ALA A 234 3.01 -27.31 1.78
CA ALA A 234 2.63 -26.25 2.72
C ALA A 234 1.30 -26.55 3.43
N ARG A 235 0.31 -27.06 2.71
CA ARG A 235 -0.96 -27.53 3.32
C ARG A 235 -0.76 -28.63 4.33
N LYS A 236 0.14 -29.60 4.04
CA LYS A 236 0.52 -30.66 5.01
C LYS A 236 1.15 -30.05 6.26
N VAL A 237 2.04 -29.07 6.12
CA VAL A 237 2.65 -28.35 7.25
C VAL A 237 1.59 -27.63 8.09
N VAL A 238 0.66 -26.92 7.48
CA VAL A 238 -0.44 -26.24 8.19
C VAL A 238 -1.27 -27.26 8.99
N LYS A 239 -1.59 -28.44 8.41
CA LYS A 239 -2.30 -29.52 9.12
C LYS A 239 -1.49 -30.08 10.28
N GLN A 240 -0.19 -30.34 10.09
CA GLN A 240 0.70 -30.86 11.15
C GLN A 240 0.83 -29.90 12.33
N THR A 241 0.85 -28.59 12.06
CA THR A 241 1.02 -27.56 13.08
C THR A 241 -0.28 -27.11 13.74
N ARG A 242 -1.44 -27.64 13.34
CA ARG A 242 -2.75 -27.19 13.84
C ARG A 242 -2.88 -27.33 15.36
N LYS A 243 -2.26 -28.33 15.97
CA LYS A 243 -2.27 -28.62 17.43
C LYS A 243 -1.07 -27.99 18.15
N ALA A 244 -0.09 -27.45 17.41
CA ALA A 244 1.09 -26.84 18.01
C ALA A 244 0.74 -25.48 18.60
N ARG A 245 1.04 -25.27 19.87
CA ARG A 245 0.88 -24.01 20.57
C ARG A 245 2.21 -23.26 20.60
N GLY A 246 2.17 -21.93 20.56
CA GLY A 246 3.33 -21.09 20.79
C GLY A 246 3.71 -21.06 22.27
N LYS A 247 4.92 -20.59 22.58
CA LYS A 247 5.42 -20.47 23.96
C LYS A 247 4.61 -19.50 24.84
N ASN A 248 3.87 -18.58 24.22
CA ASN A 248 3.03 -17.59 24.88
C ASN A 248 1.87 -17.17 23.98
N VAL A 249 0.94 -16.38 24.51
CA VAL A 249 -0.26 -15.90 23.78
C VAL A 249 0.10 -15.18 22.49
N VAL A 250 1.18 -14.38 22.48
CA VAL A 250 1.62 -13.64 21.29
C VAL A 250 2.14 -14.60 20.21
N ALA A 251 2.89 -15.63 20.59
CA ALA A 251 3.38 -16.66 19.68
C ALA A 251 2.23 -17.50 19.11
N ASP A 252 1.20 -17.78 19.90
CA ASP A 252 -0.01 -18.46 19.43
C ASP A 252 -0.79 -17.64 18.41
N MET A 253 -0.95 -16.34 18.65
CA MET A 253 -1.58 -15.43 17.69
C MET A 253 -0.77 -15.34 16.39
N THR A 254 0.54 -15.23 16.49
CA THR A 254 1.45 -15.20 15.34
C THR A 254 1.37 -16.49 14.50
N THR A 255 1.39 -17.64 15.15
CA THR A 255 1.30 -18.94 14.45
C THR A 255 -0.08 -19.14 13.80
N SER A 256 -1.15 -18.67 14.44
CA SER A 256 -2.49 -18.71 13.88
C SER A 256 -2.60 -17.81 12.64
N ALA A 257 -2.08 -16.58 12.71
CA ALA A 257 -2.04 -15.65 11.59
C ALA A 257 -1.23 -16.21 10.40
N LEU A 258 -0.04 -16.77 10.67
CA LEU A 258 0.79 -17.37 9.62
C LEU A 258 0.11 -18.58 8.94
N ARG A 259 -0.59 -19.43 9.70
CA ARG A 259 -1.36 -20.55 9.11
C ARG A 259 -2.46 -20.05 8.18
N LYS A 260 -3.20 -19.02 8.61
CA LYS A 260 -4.24 -18.38 7.79
C LYS A 260 -3.66 -17.78 6.51
N GLU A 261 -2.53 -17.08 6.65
CA GLU A 261 -1.84 -16.45 5.51
C GLU A 261 -1.31 -17.50 4.52
N ILE A 262 -0.70 -18.60 5.01
CA ILE A 262 -0.28 -19.73 4.16
C ILE A 262 -1.48 -20.34 3.43
N GLY A 263 -2.61 -20.55 4.12
CA GLY A 263 -3.85 -21.03 3.51
C GLY A 263 -4.31 -20.16 2.36
N HIS A 264 -4.37 -18.85 2.58
CA HIS A 264 -4.74 -17.86 1.58
C HIS A 264 -3.83 -17.91 0.33
N TYR A 265 -2.50 -17.90 0.52
CA TYR A 265 -1.57 -18.00 -0.63
C TYR A 265 -1.57 -19.39 -1.30
N CYS A 266 -1.95 -20.45 -0.60
CA CYS A 266 -2.18 -21.75 -1.23
C CYS A 266 -3.43 -21.75 -2.12
N GLU A 267 -4.52 -21.08 -1.72
CA GLU A 267 -5.72 -20.91 -2.54
C GLU A 267 -5.44 -20.07 -3.79
N LEU A 268 -4.74 -18.95 -3.64
CA LEU A 268 -4.28 -18.15 -4.78
C LEU A 268 -3.33 -18.96 -5.68
N GLY A 269 -2.48 -19.80 -5.09
CA GLY A 269 -1.60 -20.72 -5.82
C GLY A 269 -2.36 -21.69 -6.70
N ASP A 270 -3.45 -22.29 -6.22
CA ASP A 270 -4.29 -23.17 -7.04
C ASP A 270 -4.92 -22.44 -8.23
N ARG A 271 -5.39 -21.21 -8.00
CA ARG A 271 -5.95 -20.38 -9.08
C ARG A 271 -4.89 -20.06 -10.14
N VAL A 272 -3.68 -19.69 -9.74
CA VAL A 272 -2.55 -19.42 -10.66
C VAL A 272 -2.14 -20.70 -11.42
N ILE A 273 -2.07 -21.85 -10.74
CA ILE A 273 -1.78 -23.14 -11.35
C ILE A 273 -2.83 -23.50 -12.41
N ASN A 274 -4.11 -23.37 -12.06
CA ASN A 274 -5.22 -23.63 -12.98
C ASN A 274 -5.16 -22.67 -14.20
N GLN A 275 -4.96 -21.37 -13.98
CA GLN A 275 -4.80 -20.37 -15.02
C GLN A 275 -3.66 -20.74 -15.98
N ALA A 276 -2.48 -21.05 -15.44
CA ALA A 276 -1.31 -21.40 -16.25
C ALA A 276 -1.52 -22.70 -17.05
N ARG A 277 -2.20 -23.70 -16.45
CA ARG A 277 -2.53 -24.97 -17.11
C ARG A 277 -3.47 -24.74 -18.29
N ARG A 278 -4.61 -24.11 -18.07
CA ARG A 278 -5.59 -23.79 -19.12
C ARG A 278 -4.96 -22.99 -20.26
N ARG A 279 -4.22 -21.91 -19.94
CA ARG A 279 -3.65 -21.02 -20.95
C ARG A 279 -2.50 -21.64 -21.74
N VAL A 280 -1.58 -22.33 -21.06
CA VAL A 280 -0.31 -22.73 -21.69
C VAL A 280 -0.30 -24.20 -22.11
N LEU A 281 -0.93 -25.10 -21.35
CA LEU A 281 -0.94 -26.52 -21.67
C LEU A 281 -2.15 -26.89 -22.54
N GLU A 282 -3.28 -26.24 -22.34
CA GLU A 282 -4.55 -26.54 -23.04
C GLU A 282 -4.86 -25.52 -24.14
N GLY A 283 -4.11 -24.40 -24.21
CA GLY A 283 -4.28 -23.36 -25.24
C GLY A 283 -5.58 -22.55 -25.09
N GLU A 284 -6.21 -22.60 -23.92
CA GLU A 284 -7.48 -21.92 -23.66
C GLU A 284 -7.33 -20.40 -23.53
N GLN A 285 -8.29 -19.66 -24.07
CA GLN A 285 -8.42 -18.22 -23.83
C GLN A 285 -9.20 -17.97 -22.52
N VAL A 286 -8.51 -18.03 -21.38
CA VAL A 286 -9.12 -17.75 -20.07
C VAL A 286 -9.67 -16.32 -20.03
N PRO A 287 -10.95 -16.09 -19.63
CA PRO A 287 -11.54 -14.77 -19.52
C PRO A 287 -10.77 -13.88 -18.53
N ASN A 288 -10.72 -12.56 -18.80
CA ASN A 288 -9.99 -11.63 -17.95
C ASN A 288 -10.52 -11.57 -16.52
N ALA A 289 -11.83 -11.75 -16.30
CA ALA A 289 -12.47 -11.77 -15.00
C ALA A 289 -12.02 -12.97 -14.12
N GLU A 290 -11.55 -14.07 -14.73
CA GLU A 290 -11.07 -15.25 -14.03
C GLU A 290 -9.57 -15.18 -13.72
N LYS A 291 -8.83 -14.30 -14.44
CA LYS A 291 -7.38 -14.20 -14.32
C LYS A 291 -6.94 -13.51 -13.02
N ILE A 292 -5.84 -13.98 -12.49
CA ILE A 292 -5.07 -13.29 -11.46
C ILE A 292 -3.89 -12.61 -12.14
N TYR A 293 -3.71 -11.32 -11.88
CA TYR A 293 -2.59 -10.53 -12.39
C TYR A 293 -1.50 -10.32 -11.32
N SER A 294 -1.87 -10.43 -10.04
CA SER A 294 -0.92 -10.43 -8.93
C SER A 294 -1.46 -11.25 -7.76
N ILE A 295 -0.62 -12.05 -7.12
CA ILE A 295 -0.98 -12.73 -5.87
C ILE A 295 -0.96 -11.79 -4.66
N PHE A 296 -0.34 -10.61 -4.79
CA PHE A 296 -0.26 -9.58 -3.76
C PHE A 296 -1.45 -8.63 -3.81
N GLU A 297 -1.96 -8.38 -5.02
CA GLU A 297 -3.15 -7.57 -5.31
C GLU A 297 -4.10 -8.37 -6.24
N PRO A 298 -4.75 -9.42 -5.71
CA PRO A 298 -5.55 -10.34 -6.53
C PRO A 298 -6.81 -9.71 -7.12
N HIS A 299 -7.15 -8.50 -6.69
CA HIS A 299 -8.28 -7.70 -7.16
C HIS A 299 -7.92 -6.76 -8.34
N THR A 300 -6.66 -6.77 -8.79
CA THR A 300 -6.22 -5.96 -9.94
C THR A 300 -6.91 -6.41 -11.23
N ASP A 301 -7.48 -5.46 -11.96
CA ASP A 301 -8.11 -5.67 -13.25
C ASP A 301 -7.17 -5.35 -14.42
N LEU A 302 -7.41 -5.99 -15.56
CA LEU A 302 -6.80 -5.63 -16.83
C LEU A 302 -7.74 -4.66 -17.57
N ILE A 303 -7.27 -3.45 -17.84
CA ILE A 303 -8.05 -2.37 -18.43
C ILE A 303 -7.47 -2.02 -19.80
N LYS A 304 -8.32 -2.16 -20.84
CA LYS A 304 -7.99 -1.74 -22.20
C LYS A 304 -8.53 -0.33 -22.43
N ARG A 305 -7.67 0.63 -22.72
CA ARG A 305 -8.07 2.04 -22.95
C ARG A 305 -7.90 2.53 -24.38
N GLY A 306 -7.39 1.73 -25.30
CA GLY A 306 -7.16 2.14 -26.68
C GLY A 306 -6.07 3.20 -26.87
N LYS A 307 -5.24 3.46 -25.84
CA LYS A 307 -4.10 4.38 -25.96
C LYS A 307 -2.99 3.72 -26.79
N VAL A 308 -2.40 4.49 -27.70
CA VAL A 308 -1.33 4.00 -28.60
C VAL A 308 -0.09 3.55 -27.81
N GLN A 309 0.32 4.31 -26.79
CA GLN A 309 1.54 4.02 -26.03
C GLN A 309 1.35 2.94 -24.94
N THR A 310 0.17 2.89 -24.31
CA THR A 310 -0.15 1.92 -23.25
C THR A 310 -1.52 1.32 -23.50
N PRO A 311 -1.61 0.30 -24.39
CA PRO A 311 -2.90 -0.28 -24.77
C PRO A 311 -3.57 -1.05 -23.62
N VAL A 312 -2.79 -1.48 -22.63
CA VAL A 312 -3.25 -2.24 -21.47
C VAL A 312 -2.68 -1.63 -20.20
N GLU A 313 -3.53 -1.37 -19.23
CA GLU A 313 -3.18 -0.92 -17.89
C GLU A 313 -3.69 -1.95 -16.86
N PHE A 314 -2.96 -2.11 -15.75
CA PHE A 314 -3.35 -2.98 -14.63
C PHE A 314 -3.71 -2.11 -13.43
N GLY A 315 -4.93 -2.25 -12.92
CA GLY A 315 -5.41 -1.41 -11.82
C GLY A 315 -6.92 -1.43 -11.67
N HIS A 316 -7.47 -0.31 -11.22
CA HIS A 316 -8.90 -0.13 -11.00
C HIS A 316 -9.42 1.06 -11.79
N LYS A 317 -10.61 0.91 -12.38
CA LYS A 317 -11.35 2.06 -12.90
C LYS A 317 -11.98 2.80 -11.73
N VAL A 318 -11.70 4.09 -11.65
CA VAL A 318 -12.29 4.98 -10.66
C VAL A 318 -13.11 6.03 -11.40
N PHE A 319 -14.35 6.21 -10.95
CA PHE A 319 -15.20 7.31 -11.40
C PHE A 319 -14.84 8.53 -10.58
N LEU A 320 -14.57 9.65 -11.25
CA LEU A 320 -14.33 10.93 -10.63
C LEU A 320 -15.37 11.91 -11.16
N ALA A 321 -16.04 12.61 -10.26
CA ALA A 321 -16.85 13.75 -10.59
C ALA A 321 -16.03 15.00 -10.28
N GLU A 322 -15.86 15.85 -11.28
CA GLU A 322 -15.11 17.09 -11.22
C GLU A 322 -16.06 18.26 -11.51
N SER A 323 -16.04 19.28 -10.68
CA SER A 323 -16.81 20.48 -10.92
C SER A 323 -16.20 21.36 -12.00
N ALA A 324 -16.90 22.42 -12.43
CA ALA A 324 -16.42 23.35 -13.43
C ALA A 324 -15.09 24.05 -13.01
N GLN A 325 -14.86 24.18 -11.71
CA GLN A 325 -13.67 24.82 -11.14
C GLN A 325 -12.56 23.81 -10.77
N GLY A 326 -12.72 22.54 -11.13
CA GLY A 326 -11.68 21.51 -10.94
C GLY A 326 -11.70 20.82 -9.55
N LEU A 327 -12.78 20.97 -8.77
CA LEU A 327 -12.92 20.24 -7.52
C LEU A 327 -13.45 18.83 -7.76
N ILE A 328 -12.82 17.86 -7.12
CA ILE A 328 -13.30 16.46 -7.08
C ILE A 328 -14.35 16.36 -5.97
N THR A 329 -15.55 15.88 -6.32
CA THR A 329 -16.71 15.80 -5.41
C THR A 329 -17.08 14.37 -5.06
#